data_8862259f7560e6e0a2d626f366657812
#
_entry.id   8862259f7560e6e0a2d626f366657812
#
_cell.length_a   1.000
_cell.length_b   1.000
_cell.length_c   1.000
_cell.angle_alpha   90.00
_cell.angle_beta   90.00
_cell.angle_gamma   90.00
#
_symmetry.space_group_name_H-M   'P 1'
#
loop_
_entity.id
_entity.type
_entity.pdbx_description
1 polymer ?
#
loop_
_entity_poly.entity_id
_entity_poly.type
_entity_poly.pdbx_seq_one_letter_code
_entity_poly.pdbx_strand_id
1 'polypeptide(L)'
;MNQNKFITLKKILEGKTSNNKTLEESDLRVAAVSILIEKDNPDYPVYMIKRADEGKHALEWAFPGGKVENSDNNLKHTATRETNEEIGANLEDFVLWGELDPVMTLGTGWIIQPFIGEIQSESKLIRNEKEVVEIAKIPLFDLIQEKNKRYVSFTTNEKRIDSKAFVYED
;
A
#
# COMPACT_ATOMS: atom_id res chain seq x y z
N MET A 1 -7.77 -20.29 -11.77
CA MET A 1 -6.78 -19.52 -12.55
C MET A 1 -6.02 -18.50 -11.67
N ASN A 2 -6.71 -17.79 -10.78
CA ASN A 2 -6.08 -16.79 -9.89
C ASN A 2 -5.14 -17.41 -8.85
N GLN A 3 -5.44 -18.58 -8.31
CA GLN A 3 -4.58 -19.28 -7.33
C GLN A 3 -3.17 -19.52 -7.84
N ASN A 4 -3.03 -19.99 -9.08
CA ASN A 4 -1.70 -20.20 -9.67
C ASN A 4 -0.94 -18.88 -9.87
N LYS A 5 -1.64 -17.80 -10.22
CA LYS A 5 -1.06 -16.47 -10.35
C LYS A 5 -0.57 -15.95 -8.99
N PHE A 6 -1.37 -16.12 -7.95
CA PHE A 6 -1.01 -15.71 -6.60
C PHE A 6 0.21 -16.48 -6.07
N ILE A 7 0.22 -17.80 -6.21
CA ILE A 7 1.36 -18.64 -5.81
C ILE A 7 2.65 -18.21 -6.55
N THR A 8 2.53 -17.91 -7.84
CA THR A 8 3.67 -17.44 -8.64
C THR A 8 4.14 -16.07 -8.18
N LEU A 9 3.22 -15.12 -7.95
CA LEU A 9 3.53 -13.80 -7.42
C LEU A 9 4.25 -13.90 -6.07
N LYS A 10 3.71 -14.69 -5.15
CA LYS A 10 4.31 -14.91 -3.83
C LYS A 10 5.72 -15.47 -3.95
N LYS A 11 5.94 -16.49 -4.75
CA LYS A 11 7.28 -17.09 -4.97
C LYS A 11 8.30 -16.10 -5.52
N ILE A 12 7.89 -15.17 -6.38
CA ILE A 12 8.78 -14.16 -6.98
C ILE A 12 9.14 -13.09 -5.94
N LEU A 13 8.21 -12.72 -5.08
CA LEU A 13 8.36 -11.58 -4.18
C LEU A 13 8.77 -11.97 -2.75
N GLU A 14 8.52 -13.21 -2.34
CA GLU A 14 8.87 -13.70 -1.01
C GLU A 14 10.38 -13.64 -0.78
N GLY A 15 10.78 -12.94 0.29
CA GLY A 15 12.19 -12.69 0.58
C GLY A 15 12.87 -11.67 -0.34
N LYS A 16 12.16 -11.09 -1.31
CA LYS A 16 12.71 -9.97 -2.08
C LYS A 16 12.96 -8.80 -1.14
N THR A 17 14.19 -8.28 -1.20
CA THR A 17 14.59 -7.03 -0.53
C THR A 17 14.81 -5.96 -1.57
N SER A 18 14.40 -4.75 -1.27
CA SER A 18 14.66 -3.60 -2.14
C SER A 18 16.12 -3.13 -2.02
N ASN A 19 16.62 -2.45 -3.05
CA ASN A 19 17.96 -1.85 -3.02
C ASN A 19 17.91 -0.53 -2.22
N ASN A 20 17.93 -0.63 -0.88
CA ASN A 20 17.68 0.49 0.04
C ASN A 20 18.81 1.51 0.18
N LYS A 21 19.92 1.40 -0.54
CA LYS A 21 21.05 2.34 -0.45
C LYS A 21 20.67 3.83 -0.60
N THR A 22 19.56 4.10 -1.27
CA THR A 22 19.08 5.48 -1.50
C THR A 22 18.28 6.04 -0.33
N LEU A 23 17.79 5.19 0.57
CA LEU A 23 16.93 5.60 1.69
C LEU A 23 17.72 6.07 2.92
N GLU A 24 18.90 5.48 3.15
CA GLU A 24 19.72 5.75 4.35
C GLU A 24 20.54 7.05 4.26
N GLU A 25 20.77 7.56 3.05
CA GLU A 25 21.65 8.73 2.80
C GLU A 25 20.89 10.01 2.45
N SER A 26 19.56 10.01 2.48
CA SER A 26 18.77 11.16 2.02
C SER A 26 18.10 11.91 3.17
N ASP A 27 18.19 13.25 3.14
CA ASP A 27 17.35 14.16 3.94
C ASP A 27 15.85 14.10 3.53
N LEU A 28 15.44 13.06 2.80
CA LEU A 28 14.10 12.88 2.28
C LEU A 28 13.19 12.27 3.35
N ARG A 29 11.94 12.70 3.33
CA ARG A 29 10.91 12.15 4.20
C ARG A 29 10.56 10.73 3.75
N VAL A 30 10.61 9.78 4.67
CA VAL A 30 10.35 8.36 4.37
C VAL A 30 9.04 7.92 5.01
N ALA A 31 8.29 7.14 4.25
CA ALA A 31 7.07 6.47 4.69
C ALA A 31 7.11 5.00 4.25
N ALA A 32 6.30 4.17 4.91
CA ALA A 32 6.15 2.77 4.53
C ALA A 32 4.67 2.40 4.45
N VAL A 33 4.32 1.54 3.49
CA VAL A 33 2.94 1.10 3.27
C VAL A 33 2.86 -0.42 3.15
N SER A 34 1.70 -0.98 3.49
CA SER A 34 1.39 -2.41 3.43
C SER A 34 0.42 -2.71 2.29
N ILE A 35 0.85 -3.52 1.32
CA ILE A 35 -0.01 -4.07 0.28
C ILE A 35 -0.46 -5.46 0.75
N LEU A 36 -1.59 -5.53 1.44
CA LEU A 36 -2.12 -6.76 2.01
C LEU A 36 -3.10 -7.42 1.05
N ILE A 37 -2.81 -8.68 0.70
CA ILE A 37 -3.65 -9.51 -0.14
C ILE A 37 -4.40 -10.49 0.76
N GLU A 38 -5.72 -10.54 0.65
CA GLU A 38 -6.53 -11.46 1.45
C GLU A 38 -6.26 -12.90 1.05
N LYS A 39 -5.81 -13.69 2.02
CA LYS A 39 -5.53 -15.11 1.86
C LYS A 39 -6.85 -15.90 1.74
N ASP A 40 -6.79 -16.97 0.96
CA ASP A 40 -7.89 -17.93 0.79
C ASP A 40 -9.16 -17.35 0.14
N ASN A 41 -9.12 -16.10 -0.31
CA ASN A 41 -10.18 -15.51 -1.12
C ASN A 41 -9.86 -15.73 -2.62
N PRO A 42 -10.80 -16.29 -3.42
CA PRO A 42 -10.54 -16.61 -4.83
C PRO A 42 -10.24 -15.38 -5.71
N ASP A 43 -10.63 -14.20 -5.27
CA ASP A 43 -10.41 -12.95 -5.99
C ASP A 43 -9.14 -12.23 -5.54
N TYR A 44 -8.51 -12.72 -4.46
CA TYR A 44 -7.28 -12.14 -3.89
C TYR A 44 -7.36 -10.62 -3.75
N PRO A 45 -8.36 -10.09 -3.04
CA PRO A 45 -8.50 -8.65 -2.93
C PRO A 45 -7.35 -8.05 -2.13
N VAL A 46 -6.94 -6.86 -2.55
CA VAL A 46 -6.04 -5.99 -1.80
C VAL A 46 -6.84 -5.02 -0.95
N TYR A 47 -6.34 -4.72 0.23
CA TYR A 47 -6.93 -3.73 1.12
C TYR A 47 -6.43 -2.34 0.81
N MET A 48 -7.36 -1.41 0.63
CA MET A 48 -7.07 0.02 0.51
C MET A 48 -7.91 0.80 1.53
N ILE A 49 -7.40 1.93 1.93
CA ILE A 49 -8.09 2.87 2.81
C ILE A 49 -8.44 4.15 2.06
N LYS A 50 -9.58 4.73 2.38
CA LYS A 50 -9.90 6.10 2.02
C LYS A 50 -9.55 6.99 3.22
N ARG A 51 -8.65 7.91 3.02
CA ARG A 51 -8.13 8.79 4.07
C ARG A 51 -9.24 9.73 4.58
N ALA A 52 -9.15 10.16 5.83
CA ALA A 52 -10.06 11.15 6.40
C ALA A 52 -10.05 12.46 5.61
N ASP A 53 -11.11 13.24 5.77
CA ASP A 53 -11.28 14.54 5.10
C ASP A 53 -10.46 15.65 5.81
N GLU A 54 -9.18 15.33 6.05
CA GLU A 54 -8.24 16.24 6.69
C GLU A 54 -6.87 16.20 6.00
N GLY A 55 -6.25 17.37 5.90
CA GLY A 55 -4.87 17.48 5.41
C GLY A 55 -4.72 17.46 3.89
N LYS A 56 -3.49 17.26 3.44
CA LYS A 56 -3.10 17.46 2.03
C LYS A 56 -3.63 16.37 1.07
N HIS A 57 -3.92 15.19 1.59
CA HIS A 57 -4.35 14.01 0.84
C HIS A 57 -5.72 13.52 1.33
N ALA A 58 -6.60 14.48 1.68
CA ALA A 58 -7.95 14.21 2.15
C ALA A 58 -8.76 13.43 1.11
N LEU A 59 -9.48 12.40 1.58
CA LEU A 59 -10.35 11.55 0.77
C LEU A 59 -9.66 10.78 -0.38
N GLU A 60 -8.33 10.76 -0.43
CA GLU A 60 -7.60 9.95 -1.39
C GLU A 60 -7.54 8.49 -0.95
N TRP A 61 -7.54 7.60 -1.94
CA TRP A 61 -7.30 6.17 -1.73
C TRP A 61 -5.81 5.88 -1.60
N ALA A 62 -5.46 5.10 -0.59
CA ALA A 62 -4.08 4.69 -0.32
C ALA A 62 -4.02 3.26 0.20
N PHE A 63 -2.84 2.66 0.17
CA PHE A 63 -2.56 1.49 0.99
C PHE A 63 -2.36 1.92 2.45
N PRO A 64 -2.71 1.08 3.44
CA PRO A 64 -2.40 1.37 4.84
C PRO A 64 -0.92 1.65 5.02
N GLY A 65 -0.61 2.74 5.74
CA GLY A 65 0.78 3.14 5.93
C GLY A 65 0.97 4.62 6.24
N GLY A 66 2.17 4.95 6.71
CA GLY A 66 2.48 6.31 7.11
C GLY A 66 3.96 6.59 7.30
N LYS A 67 4.26 7.63 8.05
CA LYS A 67 5.60 8.13 8.29
C LYS A 67 6.38 7.24 9.24
N VAL A 68 7.69 7.20 9.05
CA VAL A 68 8.60 6.64 10.05
C VAL A 68 8.56 7.48 11.32
N GLU A 69 8.45 6.83 12.45
CA GLU A 69 8.57 7.42 13.78
C GLU A 69 9.86 6.96 14.48
N ASN A 70 10.27 7.74 15.48
CA ASN A 70 11.49 7.42 16.25
C ASN A 70 11.42 6.07 17.01
N SER A 71 10.21 5.58 17.24
CA SER A 71 9.93 4.30 17.85
C SER A 71 10.06 3.12 16.90
N ASP A 72 10.11 3.38 15.58
CA ASP A 72 10.16 2.34 14.57
C ASP A 72 11.59 1.77 14.43
N ASN A 73 11.72 0.46 14.59
CA ASN A 73 13.00 -0.22 14.47
C ASN A 73 13.50 -0.31 13.02
N ASN A 74 12.56 -0.29 12.05
CA ASN A 74 12.82 -0.34 10.61
C ASN A 74 11.52 -0.02 9.84
N LEU A 75 11.61 0.11 8.51
CA LEU A 75 10.48 0.46 7.65
C LEU A 75 9.36 -0.58 7.65
N LYS A 76 9.69 -1.87 7.82
CA LYS A 76 8.69 -2.93 7.96
C LYS A 76 7.89 -2.75 9.26
N HIS A 77 8.54 -2.34 10.34
CA HIS A 77 7.87 -2.01 11.60
C HIS A 77 6.92 -0.83 11.43
N THR A 78 7.34 0.24 10.71
CA THR A 78 6.47 1.36 10.35
C THR A 78 5.20 0.88 9.62
N ALA A 79 5.37 0.11 8.53
CA ALA A 79 4.24 -0.40 7.76
C ALA A 79 3.29 -1.26 8.61
N THR A 80 3.85 -2.08 9.51
CA THR A 80 3.07 -2.94 10.41
C THR A 80 2.32 -2.14 11.45
N ARG A 81 2.95 -1.15 12.10
CA ARG A 81 2.34 -0.26 13.09
C ARG A 81 1.17 0.51 12.49
N GLU A 82 1.42 1.18 11.36
CA GLU A 82 0.40 1.96 10.66
C GLU A 82 -0.80 1.09 10.22
N THR A 83 -0.54 -0.12 9.74
CA THR A 83 -1.61 -1.07 9.40
C THR A 83 -2.48 -1.39 10.61
N ASN A 84 -1.88 -1.63 11.76
CA ASN A 84 -2.63 -1.86 13.00
C ASN A 84 -3.39 -0.60 13.43
N GLU A 85 -2.78 0.59 13.37
CA GLU A 85 -3.39 1.85 13.78
C GLU A 85 -4.55 2.28 12.89
N GLU A 86 -4.42 2.14 11.55
CA GLU A 86 -5.41 2.62 10.59
C GLU A 86 -6.58 1.65 10.39
N ILE A 87 -6.31 0.35 10.31
CA ILE A 87 -7.34 -0.66 10.01
C ILE A 87 -7.56 -1.68 11.13
N GLY A 88 -6.87 -1.58 12.26
CA GLY A 88 -7.06 -2.45 13.42
C GLY A 88 -6.68 -3.90 13.19
N ALA A 89 -5.89 -4.22 12.17
CA ALA A 89 -5.43 -5.58 11.94
C ALA A 89 -4.46 -6.01 13.04
N ASN A 90 -4.72 -7.15 13.68
CA ASN A 90 -3.79 -7.68 14.67
C ASN A 90 -2.51 -8.19 13.99
N LEU A 91 -1.39 -8.11 14.69
CA LEU A 91 -0.07 -8.51 14.16
C LEU A 91 0.02 -9.99 13.80
N GLU A 92 -0.83 -10.82 14.36
CA GLU A 92 -0.95 -12.26 14.09
C GLU A 92 -1.84 -12.59 12.88
N ASP A 93 -2.65 -11.61 12.43
CA ASP A 93 -3.59 -11.79 11.33
C ASP A 93 -2.95 -11.60 9.96
N PHE A 94 -1.78 -10.97 9.90
CA PHE A 94 -1.09 -10.72 8.63
C PHE A 94 0.42 -10.90 8.70
N VAL A 95 1.02 -11.10 7.55
CA VAL A 95 2.48 -11.20 7.42
C VAL A 95 2.95 -10.45 6.17
N LEU A 96 3.92 -9.56 6.36
CA LEU A 96 4.65 -8.92 5.26
C LEU A 96 5.83 -9.80 4.88
N TRP A 97 5.84 -10.34 3.66
CA TRP A 97 6.79 -11.34 3.21
C TRP A 97 7.73 -10.88 2.09
N GLY A 98 7.53 -9.67 1.55
CA GLY A 98 8.41 -9.12 0.52
C GLY A 98 8.41 -7.60 0.50
N GLU A 99 9.46 -7.02 -0.07
CA GLU A 99 9.61 -5.59 -0.34
C GLU A 99 9.50 -5.32 -1.83
N LEU A 100 8.80 -4.26 -2.22
CA LEU A 100 8.83 -3.73 -3.57
C LEU A 100 9.83 -2.57 -3.66
N ASP A 101 10.17 -2.16 -4.86
CA ASP A 101 11.08 -1.04 -5.04
C ASP A 101 10.43 0.26 -4.52
N PRO A 102 11.19 1.12 -3.83
CA PRO A 102 10.66 2.37 -3.27
C PRO A 102 10.19 3.31 -4.37
N VAL A 103 9.16 4.08 -4.07
CA VAL A 103 8.54 5.03 -4.98
C VAL A 103 8.69 6.45 -4.44
N MET A 104 9.23 7.35 -5.25
CA MET A 104 9.26 8.77 -4.91
C MET A 104 7.94 9.44 -5.30
N THR A 105 7.31 10.14 -4.34
CA THR A 105 6.10 10.90 -4.62
C THR A 105 6.40 12.16 -5.42
N LEU A 106 5.59 12.39 -6.44
CA LEU A 106 5.72 13.56 -7.29
C LEU A 106 5.26 14.84 -6.56
N GLY A 107 6.18 15.77 -6.36
CA GLY A 107 5.90 17.10 -5.81
C GLY A 107 5.87 17.22 -4.28
N THR A 108 5.92 16.13 -3.52
CA THR A 108 5.90 16.18 -2.04
C THR A 108 7.21 15.78 -1.38
N GLY A 109 8.14 15.20 -2.14
CA GLY A 109 9.47 14.82 -1.66
C GLY A 109 9.47 13.68 -0.63
N TRP A 110 8.47 12.78 -0.72
CA TRP A 110 8.44 11.57 0.07
C TRP A 110 9.01 10.39 -0.72
N ILE A 111 9.70 9.52 -0.04
CA ILE A 111 10.00 8.18 -0.52
C ILE A 111 9.09 7.22 0.24
N ILE A 112 8.34 6.42 -0.51
CA ILE A 112 7.44 5.40 0.06
C ILE A 112 8.05 4.04 -0.20
N GLN A 113 8.28 3.27 0.88
CA GLN A 113 8.70 1.88 0.82
C GLN A 113 7.48 0.97 0.90
N PRO A 114 7.07 0.30 -0.19
CA PRO A 114 5.98 -0.65 -0.14
C PRO A 114 6.46 -2.02 0.35
N PHE A 115 5.69 -2.60 1.26
CA PHE A 115 5.79 -4.00 1.65
C PHE A 115 4.57 -4.75 1.13
N ILE A 116 4.78 -5.97 0.66
CA ILE A 116 3.71 -6.84 0.23
C ILE A 116 3.56 -8.01 1.18
N GLY A 117 2.32 -8.43 1.42
CA GLY A 117 2.02 -9.49 2.36
C GLY A 117 0.65 -10.10 2.15
N GLU A 118 0.28 -10.97 3.05
CA GLU A 118 -1.04 -11.59 3.09
C GLU A 118 -1.71 -11.34 4.44
N ILE A 119 -3.02 -11.25 4.44
CA ILE A 119 -3.87 -11.15 5.61
C ILE A 119 -4.91 -12.25 5.58
N GLN A 120 -5.29 -12.78 6.75
CA GLN A 120 -6.30 -13.81 6.87
C GLN A 120 -7.69 -13.26 6.54
N SER A 121 -8.52 -14.02 5.81
CA SER A 121 -9.85 -13.59 5.39
C SER A 121 -10.81 -13.36 6.54
N GLU A 122 -10.56 -13.98 7.70
CA GLU A 122 -11.37 -13.90 8.91
C GLU A 122 -11.00 -12.74 9.83
N SER A 123 -9.97 -11.95 9.46
CA SER A 123 -9.49 -10.83 10.27
C SER A 123 -10.59 -9.79 10.45
N LYS A 124 -10.86 -9.44 11.71
CA LYS A 124 -11.80 -8.37 12.04
C LYS A 124 -11.08 -7.03 11.98
N LEU A 125 -11.31 -6.31 10.91
CA LEU A 125 -10.75 -4.98 10.75
C LEU A 125 -11.63 -3.93 11.43
N ILE A 126 -10.99 -3.01 12.15
CA ILE A 126 -11.64 -1.90 12.83
C ILE A 126 -10.91 -0.63 12.41
N ARG A 127 -11.53 0.13 11.52
CA ARG A 127 -10.92 1.38 11.03
C ARG A 127 -10.77 2.40 12.18
N ASN A 128 -9.69 3.14 12.16
CA ASN A 128 -9.53 4.34 12.97
C ASN A 128 -10.34 5.48 12.30
N GLU A 129 -11.48 5.82 12.85
CA GLU A 129 -12.41 6.81 12.27
C GLU A 129 -11.82 8.23 12.17
N LYS A 130 -10.72 8.52 12.88
CA LYS A 130 -10.03 9.80 12.78
C LYS A 130 -9.16 9.89 11.52
N GLU A 131 -8.70 8.75 11.01
CA GLU A 131 -7.73 8.69 9.92
C GLU A 131 -8.30 8.03 8.66
N VAL A 132 -9.30 7.16 8.83
CA VAL A 132 -9.85 6.32 7.76
C VAL A 132 -11.36 6.45 7.68
N VAL A 133 -11.85 6.94 6.55
CA VAL A 133 -13.29 7.00 6.23
C VAL A 133 -13.83 5.64 5.85
N GLU A 134 -13.05 4.87 5.08
CA GLU A 134 -13.51 3.63 4.48
C GLU A 134 -12.33 2.66 4.27
N ILE A 135 -12.61 1.36 4.40
CA ILE A 135 -11.71 0.28 4.01
C ILE A 135 -12.35 -0.44 2.84
N ALA A 136 -11.66 -0.51 1.70
CA ALA A 136 -12.11 -1.22 0.52
C ALA A 136 -11.29 -2.50 0.29
N LYS A 137 -11.97 -3.51 -0.27
CA LYS A 137 -11.37 -4.74 -0.77
C LYS A 137 -11.46 -4.74 -2.30
N ILE A 138 -10.35 -4.61 -2.98
CA ILE A 138 -10.31 -4.49 -4.43
C ILE A 138 -9.69 -5.74 -5.03
N PRO A 139 -10.43 -6.52 -5.86
CA PRO A 139 -9.90 -7.72 -6.51
C PRO A 139 -8.64 -7.42 -7.32
N LEU A 140 -7.48 -7.93 -6.87
CA LEU A 140 -6.18 -7.57 -7.45
C LEU A 140 -6.10 -7.82 -8.95
N PHE A 141 -6.53 -9.01 -9.37
CA PHE A 141 -6.38 -9.42 -10.76
C PHE A 141 -7.39 -8.75 -11.70
N ASP A 142 -8.48 -8.19 -11.14
CA ASP A 142 -9.41 -7.36 -11.89
C ASP A 142 -8.89 -5.93 -12.00
N LEU A 143 -8.39 -5.38 -10.90
CA LEU A 143 -7.83 -4.03 -10.88
C LEU A 143 -6.75 -3.84 -11.96
N ILE A 144 -5.81 -4.78 -12.07
CA ILE A 144 -4.67 -4.68 -13.01
C ILE A 144 -4.98 -5.03 -14.47
N GLN A 145 -6.24 -5.30 -14.83
CA GLN A 145 -6.60 -5.56 -16.24
C GLN A 145 -6.42 -4.31 -17.09
N GLU A 146 -6.02 -4.50 -18.35
CA GLU A 146 -5.82 -3.40 -19.31
C GLU A 146 -7.09 -2.53 -19.51
N LYS A 147 -8.30 -3.11 -19.40
CA LYS A 147 -9.56 -2.37 -19.47
C LYS A 147 -9.69 -1.29 -18.37
N ASN A 148 -9.04 -1.49 -17.22
CA ASN A 148 -9.07 -0.59 -16.06
C ASN A 148 -7.94 0.44 -16.10
N LYS A 149 -6.99 0.28 -17.01
CA LYS A 149 -5.87 1.19 -17.16
C LYS A 149 -6.29 2.50 -17.80
N ARG A 150 -5.86 3.59 -17.20
CA ARG A 150 -6.07 4.96 -17.69
C ARG A 150 -4.77 5.72 -17.70
N TYR A 151 -4.72 6.74 -18.50
CA TYR A 151 -3.68 7.76 -18.44
C TYR A 151 -4.29 9.00 -17.83
N VAL A 152 -3.70 9.48 -16.76
CA VAL A 152 -4.13 10.67 -16.05
C VAL A 152 -3.03 11.72 -16.11
N SER A 153 -3.43 12.97 -16.28
CA SER A 153 -2.51 14.11 -16.24
C SER A 153 -2.84 14.96 -15.03
N PHE A 154 -1.83 15.34 -14.29
CA PHE A 154 -1.96 16.29 -13.20
C PHE A 154 -0.80 17.27 -13.21
N THR A 155 -1.01 18.44 -12.61
CA THR A 155 0.02 19.48 -12.53
C THR A 155 0.53 19.57 -11.10
N THR A 156 1.85 19.49 -10.93
CA THR A 156 2.51 19.72 -9.65
C THR A 156 3.75 20.56 -9.88
N ASN A 157 3.98 21.57 -9.03
CA ASN A 157 5.10 22.52 -9.15
C ASN A 157 5.24 23.08 -10.58
N GLU A 158 4.12 23.51 -11.18
CA GLU A 158 4.03 24.06 -12.55
C GLU A 158 4.41 23.08 -13.67
N LYS A 159 4.66 21.82 -13.36
CA LYS A 159 4.95 20.77 -14.35
C LYS A 159 3.75 19.85 -14.51
N ARG A 160 3.39 19.62 -15.77
CA ARG A 160 2.43 18.58 -16.13
C ARG A 160 3.13 17.21 -16.05
N ILE A 161 2.48 16.28 -15.40
CA ILE A 161 2.93 14.90 -15.26
C ILE A 161 1.83 13.99 -15.80
N ASP A 162 2.21 13.12 -16.71
CA ASP A 162 1.33 12.06 -17.22
C ASP A 162 1.72 10.74 -16.54
N SER A 163 0.74 10.11 -15.91
CA SER A 163 0.93 8.86 -15.18
C SER A 163 -0.10 7.81 -15.59
N LYS A 164 0.25 6.56 -15.36
CA LYS A 164 -0.70 5.45 -15.48
C LYS A 164 -1.47 5.32 -14.18
N ALA A 165 -2.76 5.11 -14.29
CA ALA A 165 -3.65 4.79 -13.19
C ALA A 165 -4.49 3.58 -13.53
N PHE A 166 -4.90 2.83 -12.52
CA PHE A 166 -5.94 1.82 -12.65
C PHE A 166 -7.19 2.35 -11.97
N VAL A 167 -8.31 2.28 -12.67
CA VAL A 167 -9.62 2.70 -12.16
C VAL A 167 -10.43 1.45 -11.89
N TYR A 168 -10.91 1.32 -10.67
CA TYR A 168 -11.83 0.29 -10.25
C TYR A 168 -13.17 0.94 -9.93
N GLU A 169 -14.21 0.52 -10.64
CA GLU A 169 -15.58 0.92 -10.41
C GLU A 169 -16.31 -0.33 -9.92
N ASP A 170 -16.92 -0.22 -8.74
CA ASP A 170 -17.72 -1.29 -8.12
C ASP A 170 -19.14 -1.31 -8.67
#